data_6303208383f68b1006da3db2dd8838ab
#
_entry.id   6303208383f68b1006da3db2dd8838ab
#
_cell.length_a   1.000
_cell.length_b   1.000
_cell.length_c   1.000
_cell.angle_alpha   90.00
_cell.angle_beta   90.00
_cell.angle_gamma   90.00
#
_symmetry.space_group_name_H-M   'P 1'
#
loop_
_entity.id
_entity.type
_entity.pdbx_description
1 polymer ?
#
loop_
_entity_poly.entity_id
_entity_poly.type
_entity_poly.pdbx_seq_one_letter_code
_entity_poly.pdbx_strand_id
1 'polypeptide(L)'
;MIKSFLMLGQSNMAGRGFINEVPPIYNERIQMLRNGRWQMMTEPINYDRPVAGVSLVSSFADEWCSENKEDTIGLIPCAEGGSSLDDWAIDKVLFRHAISEAKFAMETSELAGILWHQGETDSFNGNYKTYYKKLLLIIETLRKELNAPDIPLIIGGLPDFLGKEGFGKNCTEYALVNKELEKFASEQDNCYFVTASGLTSNPDG
;
A
#
# COMPACT_ATOMS: atom_id res chain seq x y z
N MET A 1 16.83 2.27 15.47
CA MET A 1 16.65 1.03 14.64
C MET A 1 15.74 1.35 13.49
N ILE A 2 15.88 0.71 12.31
CA ILE A 2 14.94 0.94 11.21
C ILE A 2 13.67 0.13 11.48
N LYS A 3 12.52 0.82 11.58
CA LYS A 3 11.19 0.24 11.61
C LYS A 3 10.64 0.20 10.19
N SER A 4 10.50 -0.98 9.60
CA SER A 4 10.18 -1.09 8.18
C SER A 4 8.69 -1.36 7.94
N PHE A 5 8.16 -0.81 6.84
CA PHE A 5 6.77 -0.96 6.42
C PHE A 5 6.72 -1.51 4.99
N LEU A 6 5.99 -2.61 4.82
CA LEU A 6 5.82 -3.25 3.52
C LEU A 6 4.67 -2.59 2.76
N MET A 7 4.95 -2.02 1.60
CA MET A 7 4.00 -1.29 0.76
C MET A 7 3.39 -2.23 -0.28
N LEU A 8 2.12 -2.58 -0.15
CA LEU A 8 1.41 -3.50 -1.01
C LEU A 8 0.16 -2.86 -1.62
N GLY A 9 -0.17 -3.22 -2.82
CA GLY A 9 -1.36 -2.73 -3.49
C GLY A 9 -1.12 -2.38 -4.95
N GLN A 10 -1.85 -1.37 -5.44
CA GLN A 10 -1.76 -0.98 -6.84
C GLN A 10 -1.30 0.48 -7.05
N SER A 11 -1.76 1.14 -8.12
CA SER A 11 -1.23 2.42 -8.58
C SER A 11 -1.21 3.53 -7.52
N ASN A 12 -2.24 3.64 -6.69
CA ASN A 12 -2.28 4.69 -5.66
C ASN A 12 -1.34 4.40 -4.47
N MET A 13 -1.04 3.14 -4.19
CA MET A 13 0.05 2.78 -3.28
C MET A 13 1.41 3.07 -3.90
N ALA A 14 1.62 2.69 -5.17
CA ALA A 14 2.88 2.96 -5.86
C ALA A 14 3.18 4.47 -6.00
N GLY A 15 2.13 5.28 -6.18
CA GLY A 15 2.22 6.72 -6.35
C GLY A 15 1.93 7.17 -7.79
N ARG A 16 0.98 8.11 -7.92
CA ARG A 16 0.59 8.72 -9.20
C ARG A 16 0.46 10.25 -9.11
N GLY A 17 0.69 10.82 -7.93
CA GLY A 17 0.70 12.27 -7.78
C GLY A 17 1.85 12.91 -8.59
N PHE A 18 1.61 14.09 -9.14
CA PHE A 18 2.63 14.78 -9.92
C PHE A 18 3.73 15.35 -9.01
N ILE A 19 4.98 14.96 -9.26
CA ILE A 19 6.12 15.33 -8.40
C ILE A 19 6.29 16.85 -8.28
N ASN A 20 5.93 17.60 -9.33
CA ASN A 20 6.09 19.06 -9.35
C ASN A 20 4.96 19.82 -8.66
N GLU A 21 3.90 19.14 -8.21
CA GLU A 21 2.74 19.79 -7.60
C GLU A 21 2.80 19.83 -6.07
N VAL A 22 3.69 19.06 -5.47
CA VAL A 22 3.87 19.01 -4.02
C VAL A 22 5.32 19.28 -3.62
N PRO A 23 5.55 19.97 -2.49
CA PRO A 23 6.89 20.11 -1.95
C PRO A 23 7.50 18.74 -1.63
N PRO A 24 8.76 18.50 -1.98
CA PRO A 24 9.42 17.25 -1.62
C PRO A 24 9.62 17.16 -0.10
N ILE A 25 9.44 15.96 0.45
CA ILE A 25 9.72 15.66 1.85
C ILE A 25 11.20 15.27 1.96
N TYR A 26 11.98 16.07 2.69
CA TYR A 26 13.39 15.81 3.02
C TYR A 26 13.51 15.49 4.50
N ASN A 27 13.66 14.21 4.82
CA ASN A 27 13.83 13.75 6.19
C ASN A 27 14.80 12.56 6.18
N GLU A 28 15.99 12.73 6.78
CA GLU A 28 17.04 11.70 6.81
C GLU A 28 16.61 10.43 7.55
N ARG A 29 15.59 10.52 8.40
CA ARG A 29 15.01 9.38 9.09
C ARG A 29 14.01 8.59 8.26
N ILE A 30 13.68 9.04 7.04
CA ILE A 30 12.84 8.29 6.12
C ILE A 30 13.74 7.61 5.08
N GLN A 31 13.80 6.29 5.15
CA GLN A 31 14.58 5.45 4.26
C GLN A 31 13.66 4.65 3.34
N MET A 32 14.12 4.32 2.15
CA MET A 32 13.45 3.38 1.25
C MET A 32 14.42 2.29 0.83
N LEU A 33 13.92 1.08 0.67
CA LEU A 33 14.69 -0.03 0.11
C LEU A 33 14.75 0.11 -1.41
N ARG A 34 15.94 0.32 -1.94
CA ARG A 34 16.15 0.42 -3.39
C ARG A 34 17.49 -0.17 -3.77
N ASN A 35 17.52 -1.01 -4.79
CA ASN A 35 18.73 -1.69 -5.27
C ASN A 35 19.47 -2.43 -4.13
N GLY A 36 18.71 -3.14 -3.28
CA GLY A 36 19.27 -3.96 -2.20
C GLY A 36 19.88 -3.18 -1.04
N ARG A 37 19.54 -1.92 -0.83
CA ARG A 37 20.04 -1.09 0.28
C ARG A 37 19.05 -0.03 0.71
N TRP A 38 19.14 0.37 1.97
CA TRP A 38 18.44 1.53 2.50
C TRP A 38 19.08 2.83 1.97
N GLN A 39 18.24 3.72 1.46
CA GLN A 39 18.62 5.04 0.95
C GLN A 39 17.63 6.07 1.48
N MET A 40 18.05 7.30 1.64
CA MET A 40 17.14 8.40 1.95
C MET A 40 15.99 8.42 0.93
N MET A 41 14.77 8.53 1.43
CA MET A 41 13.56 8.52 0.61
C MET A 41 13.54 9.66 -0.40
N THR A 42 13.22 9.34 -1.63
CA THR A 42 12.92 10.27 -2.71
C THR A 42 11.76 9.74 -3.54
N GLU A 43 10.86 10.62 -3.99
CA GLU A 43 9.82 10.21 -4.94
C GLU A 43 10.39 10.03 -6.37
N PRO A 44 9.86 9.10 -7.14
CA PRO A 44 8.89 8.09 -6.75
C PRO A 44 9.52 7.02 -5.84
N ILE A 45 8.85 6.68 -4.73
CA ILE A 45 9.33 5.63 -3.81
C ILE A 45 9.26 4.27 -4.49
N ASN A 46 8.10 3.96 -5.10
CA ASN A 46 7.83 2.72 -5.81
C ASN A 46 7.86 3.00 -7.32
N TYR A 47 8.85 2.47 -8.01
CA TYR A 47 9.00 2.68 -9.45
C TYR A 47 8.49 1.46 -10.23
N ASP A 48 7.17 1.28 -10.26
CA ASP A 48 6.50 0.20 -10.99
C ASP A 48 6.33 0.51 -12.48
N ARG A 49 6.18 1.80 -12.82
CA ARG A 49 5.93 2.28 -14.20
C ARG A 49 6.57 3.64 -14.45
N PRO A 50 6.80 4.03 -15.73
CA PRO A 50 7.33 5.36 -16.07
C PRO A 50 6.51 6.54 -15.56
N VAL A 51 5.22 6.33 -15.27
CA VAL A 51 4.30 7.33 -14.70
C VAL A 51 4.24 7.31 -13.16
N ALA A 52 5.16 6.60 -12.51
CA ALA A 52 5.28 6.62 -11.06
C ALA A 52 5.59 8.03 -10.56
N GLY A 53 4.94 8.43 -9.50
CA GLY A 53 5.02 9.77 -8.93
C GLY A 53 4.90 9.76 -7.41
N VAL A 54 4.30 10.81 -6.84
CA VAL A 54 4.14 10.94 -5.39
C VAL A 54 3.19 9.88 -4.85
N SER A 55 3.63 9.21 -3.79
CA SER A 55 2.88 8.18 -3.08
C SER A 55 2.26 8.74 -1.80
N LEU A 56 1.13 8.16 -1.37
CA LEU A 56 0.54 8.42 -0.06
C LEU A 56 1.49 8.05 1.10
N VAL A 57 2.47 7.21 0.85
CA VAL A 57 3.38 6.67 1.88
C VAL A 57 4.43 7.67 2.31
N SER A 58 4.79 8.65 1.48
CA SER A 58 5.72 9.72 1.89
C SER A 58 5.16 10.57 3.04
N SER A 59 3.89 10.97 2.96
CA SER A 59 3.20 11.69 4.04
C SER A 59 3.00 10.83 5.28
N PHE A 60 2.65 9.55 5.10
CA PHE A 60 2.58 8.59 6.20
C PHE A 60 3.93 8.49 6.94
N ALA A 61 5.02 8.38 6.20
CA ALA A 61 6.34 8.25 6.79
C ALA A 61 6.80 9.51 7.54
N ASP A 62 6.46 10.69 7.02
CA ASP A 62 6.80 11.95 7.67
C ASP A 62 6.01 12.14 8.98
N GLU A 63 4.71 11.85 8.96
CA GLU A 63 3.88 11.88 10.17
C GLU A 63 4.35 10.83 11.19
N TRP A 64 4.67 9.61 10.73
CA TRP A 64 5.20 8.57 11.61
C TRP A 64 6.49 9.03 12.29
N CYS A 65 7.40 9.68 11.56
CA CYS A 65 8.63 10.25 12.11
C CYS A 65 8.37 11.38 13.11
N SER A 66 7.28 12.14 12.96
CA SER A 66 6.93 13.21 13.89
C SER A 66 6.55 12.67 15.26
N GLU A 67 5.89 11.51 15.29
CA GLU A 67 5.45 10.82 16.50
C GLU A 67 6.55 9.93 17.11
N ASN A 68 7.46 9.38 16.27
CA ASN A 68 8.51 8.45 16.68
C ASN A 68 9.90 9.06 16.50
N LYS A 69 10.27 9.98 17.38
CA LYS A 69 11.46 10.85 17.22
C LYS A 69 12.79 10.13 17.22
N GLU A 70 12.88 8.98 17.88
CA GLU A 70 14.13 8.23 18.07
C GLU A 70 14.35 7.14 16.99
N ASP A 71 13.32 6.82 16.22
CA ASP A 71 13.38 5.75 15.22
C ASP A 71 13.54 6.28 13.78
N THR A 72 14.02 5.43 12.92
CA THR A 72 14.07 5.61 11.48
C THR A 72 13.01 4.74 10.84
N ILE A 73 12.20 5.27 9.94
CA ILE A 73 11.26 4.49 9.15
C ILE A 73 11.90 3.99 7.86
N GLY A 74 11.65 2.73 7.51
CA GLY A 74 12.09 2.10 6.27
C GLY A 74 10.90 1.70 5.40
N LEU A 75 10.86 2.11 4.16
CA LEU A 75 9.78 1.80 3.21
C LEU A 75 10.22 0.70 2.26
N ILE A 76 9.43 -0.37 2.15
CA ILE A 76 9.69 -1.53 1.27
C ILE A 76 8.69 -1.49 0.12
N PRO A 77 9.04 -0.88 -1.04
CA PRO A 77 8.11 -0.69 -2.15
C PRO A 77 7.90 -1.98 -2.95
N CYS A 78 6.67 -2.50 -2.94
CA CYS A 78 6.28 -3.71 -3.67
C CYS A 78 4.93 -3.56 -4.42
N ALA A 79 4.36 -2.36 -4.47
CA ALA A 79 3.09 -2.13 -5.15
C ALA A 79 3.23 -2.22 -6.68
N GLU A 80 2.19 -2.71 -7.37
CA GLU A 80 2.15 -2.84 -8.83
C GLU A 80 0.87 -2.22 -9.40
N GLY A 81 1.04 -1.21 -10.25
CA GLY A 81 -0.07 -0.48 -10.87
C GLY A 81 -0.99 -1.37 -11.71
N GLY A 82 -2.31 -1.28 -11.45
CA GLY A 82 -3.33 -2.04 -12.16
C GLY A 82 -3.49 -3.49 -11.70
N SER A 83 -2.80 -3.91 -10.64
CA SER A 83 -2.91 -5.28 -10.13
C SER A 83 -4.25 -5.54 -9.45
N SER A 84 -4.79 -6.73 -9.67
CA SER A 84 -5.97 -7.29 -9.00
C SER A 84 -5.56 -8.18 -7.82
N LEU A 85 -6.53 -8.59 -6.99
CA LEU A 85 -6.28 -9.63 -5.98
C LEU A 85 -5.84 -10.98 -6.56
N ASP A 86 -6.22 -11.27 -7.81
CA ASP A 86 -5.75 -12.48 -8.50
C ASP A 86 -4.27 -12.39 -8.88
N ASP A 87 -3.76 -11.19 -9.17
CA ASP A 87 -2.32 -10.95 -9.38
C ASP A 87 -1.53 -11.03 -8.07
N TRP A 88 -2.17 -10.74 -6.95
CA TRP A 88 -1.62 -10.87 -5.59
C TRP A 88 -1.79 -12.27 -4.98
N ALA A 89 -2.42 -13.23 -5.68
CA ALA A 89 -2.56 -14.59 -5.16
C ALA A 89 -1.21 -15.19 -4.74
N ILE A 90 -1.24 -16.05 -3.73
CA ILE A 90 -0.04 -16.56 -3.03
C ILE A 90 0.96 -17.31 -3.93
N ASP A 91 0.51 -17.83 -5.06
CA ASP A 91 1.32 -18.50 -6.07
C ASP A 91 1.88 -17.55 -7.16
N LYS A 92 1.50 -16.27 -7.12
CA LYS A 92 1.86 -15.28 -8.14
C LYS A 92 3.14 -14.51 -7.81
N VAL A 93 3.65 -13.84 -8.83
CA VAL A 93 4.94 -13.16 -8.76
C VAL A 93 4.93 -11.99 -7.77
N LEU A 94 3.82 -11.22 -7.67
CA LEU A 94 3.76 -10.06 -6.79
C LEU A 94 3.86 -10.48 -5.32
N PHE A 95 3.11 -11.50 -4.92
CA PHE A 95 3.16 -12.03 -3.56
C PHE A 95 4.57 -12.54 -3.22
N ARG A 96 5.17 -13.35 -4.11
CA ARG A 96 6.52 -13.90 -3.88
C ARG A 96 7.59 -12.82 -3.84
N HIS A 97 7.46 -11.79 -4.68
CA HIS A 97 8.35 -10.63 -4.65
C HIS A 97 8.24 -9.89 -3.32
N ALA A 98 7.04 -9.60 -2.85
CA ALA A 98 6.82 -8.93 -1.58
C ALA A 98 7.42 -9.71 -0.39
N ILE A 99 7.27 -11.04 -0.36
CA ILE A 99 7.91 -11.90 0.65
C ILE A 99 9.44 -11.81 0.58
N SER A 100 10.01 -11.84 -0.63
CA SER A 100 11.46 -11.76 -0.82
C SER A 100 12.04 -10.44 -0.35
N GLU A 101 11.41 -9.31 -0.74
CA GLU A 101 11.85 -7.97 -0.34
C GLU A 101 11.68 -7.73 1.16
N ALA A 102 10.58 -8.22 1.75
CA ALA A 102 10.38 -8.13 3.19
C ALA A 102 11.42 -8.93 3.97
N LYS A 103 11.68 -10.19 3.60
CA LYS A 103 12.71 -11.03 4.24
C LYS A 103 14.11 -10.40 4.12
N PHE A 104 14.44 -9.86 2.96
CA PHE A 104 15.71 -9.16 2.75
C PHE A 104 15.81 -7.90 3.63
N ALA A 105 14.77 -7.08 3.67
CA ALA A 105 14.71 -5.89 4.52
C ALA A 105 14.87 -6.24 6.01
N MET A 106 14.26 -7.32 6.46
CA MET A 106 14.30 -7.80 7.85
C MET A 106 15.68 -8.26 8.32
N GLU A 107 16.65 -8.45 7.43
CA GLU A 107 18.04 -8.70 7.82
C GLU A 107 18.66 -7.48 8.53
N THR A 108 18.17 -6.28 8.26
CA THR A 108 18.73 -5.02 8.77
C THR A 108 17.69 -4.06 9.36
N SER A 109 16.43 -4.49 9.44
CA SER A 109 15.32 -3.72 10.00
C SER A 109 14.36 -4.62 10.79
N GLU A 110 13.49 -3.99 11.56
CA GLU A 110 12.36 -4.64 12.21
C GLU A 110 11.09 -4.32 11.42
N LEU A 111 10.39 -5.34 10.93
CA LEU A 111 9.11 -5.13 10.25
C LEU A 111 8.08 -4.62 11.27
N ALA A 112 7.57 -3.41 11.04
CA ALA A 112 6.66 -2.70 11.95
C ALA A 112 5.22 -2.63 11.45
N GLY A 113 4.98 -2.88 10.15
CA GLY A 113 3.64 -2.87 9.60
C GLY A 113 3.57 -3.21 8.12
N ILE A 114 2.35 -3.45 7.68
CA ILE A 114 1.99 -3.63 6.27
C ILE A 114 1.02 -2.52 5.89
N LEU A 115 1.29 -1.83 4.78
CA LEU A 115 0.42 -0.83 4.18
C LEU A 115 -0.22 -1.44 2.94
N TRP A 116 -1.56 -1.48 2.92
CA TRP A 116 -2.34 -2.04 1.82
C TRP A 116 -3.24 -0.98 1.20
N HIS A 117 -3.09 -0.72 -0.10
CA HIS A 117 -4.02 0.11 -0.86
C HIS A 117 -4.24 -0.48 -2.25
N GLN A 118 -5.35 -1.20 -2.39
CA GLN A 118 -5.74 -1.89 -3.61
C GLN A 118 -7.27 -2.05 -3.63
N GLY A 119 -7.88 -2.12 -4.80
CA GLY A 119 -9.29 -2.42 -4.94
C GLY A 119 -9.92 -1.82 -6.19
N GLU A 120 -9.29 -0.84 -6.82
CA GLU A 120 -9.82 -0.20 -8.03
C GLU A 120 -10.01 -1.23 -9.17
N THR A 121 -9.03 -2.12 -9.36
CA THR A 121 -9.10 -3.19 -10.37
C THR A 121 -10.16 -4.26 -10.01
N ASP A 122 -10.51 -4.40 -8.75
CA ASP A 122 -11.55 -5.31 -8.28
C ASP A 122 -12.92 -4.64 -8.07
N SER A 123 -13.06 -3.35 -8.45
CA SER A 123 -14.26 -2.54 -8.26
C SER A 123 -15.25 -2.59 -9.43
N PHE A 124 -15.32 -3.74 -10.14
CA PHE A 124 -16.27 -3.98 -11.23
C PHE A 124 -16.51 -5.49 -11.43
N ASN A 125 -17.54 -5.84 -12.21
CA ASN A 125 -17.91 -7.22 -12.54
C ASN A 125 -18.21 -8.13 -11.33
N GLY A 126 -18.53 -7.57 -10.18
CA GLY A 126 -18.86 -8.33 -8.97
C GLY A 126 -17.66 -8.95 -8.26
N ASN A 127 -16.44 -8.51 -8.57
CA ASN A 127 -15.20 -9.04 -7.96
C ASN A 127 -15.17 -8.81 -6.44
N TYR A 128 -15.82 -7.75 -5.92
CA TYR A 128 -15.96 -7.49 -4.50
C TYR A 128 -16.50 -8.71 -3.71
N LYS A 129 -17.32 -9.57 -4.33
CA LYS A 129 -17.93 -10.75 -3.67
C LYS A 129 -16.91 -11.76 -3.16
N THR A 130 -15.73 -11.77 -3.73
CA THR A 130 -14.63 -12.66 -3.33
C THR A 130 -13.47 -11.90 -2.67
N TYR A 131 -13.56 -10.58 -2.58
CA TYR A 131 -12.49 -9.69 -2.14
C TYR A 131 -11.99 -10.05 -0.74
N TYR A 132 -12.88 -10.09 0.24
CA TYR A 132 -12.56 -10.44 1.62
C TYR A 132 -11.80 -11.77 1.72
N LYS A 133 -12.34 -12.82 1.10
CA LYS A 133 -11.75 -14.16 1.16
C LYS A 133 -10.36 -14.22 0.54
N LYS A 134 -10.16 -13.54 -0.60
CA LYS A 134 -8.85 -13.47 -1.26
C LYS A 134 -7.85 -12.69 -0.42
N LEU A 135 -8.25 -11.53 0.12
CA LEU A 135 -7.40 -10.72 0.98
C LEU A 135 -7.00 -11.48 2.25
N LEU A 136 -7.94 -12.21 2.87
CA LEU A 136 -7.67 -13.02 4.05
C LEU A 136 -6.55 -14.03 3.78
N LEU A 137 -6.66 -14.79 2.69
CA LEU A 137 -5.65 -15.76 2.31
C LEU A 137 -4.27 -15.11 2.08
N ILE A 138 -4.25 -13.94 1.43
CA ILE A 138 -3.01 -13.19 1.17
C ILE A 138 -2.37 -12.77 2.50
N ILE A 139 -3.13 -12.13 3.39
CA ILE A 139 -2.58 -11.55 4.63
C ILE A 139 -2.18 -12.64 5.63
N GLU A 140 -2.99 -13.67 5.81
CA GLU A 140 -2.64 -14.80 6.67
C GLU A 140 -1.36 -15.50 6.20
N THR A 141 -1.25 -15.74 4.88
CA THR A 141 -0.04 -16.38 4.33
C THR A 141 1.18 -15.47 4.47
N LEU A 142 1.00 -14.16 4.26
CA LEU A 142 2.06 -13.16 4.40
C LEU A 142 2.58 -13.12 5.84
N ARG A 143 1.70 -13.01 6.82
CA ARG A 143 2.04 -13.05 8.25
C ARG A 143 2.79 -14.34 8.63
N LYS A 144 2.33 -15.47 8.11
CA LYS A 144 2.97 -16.78 8.32
C LYS A 144 4.37 -16.84 7.69
N GLU A 145 4.51 -16.48 6.42
CA GLU A 145 5.77 -16.54 5.67
C GLU A 145 6.84 -15.60 6.25
N LEU A 146 6.43 -14.47 6.83
CA LEU A 146 7.31 -13.50 7.47
C LEU A 146 7.53 -13.80 8.97
N ASN A 147 6.90 -14.85 9.51
CA ASN A 147 6.93 -15.18 10.94
C ASN A 147 6.53 -13.98 11.83
N ALA A 148 5.52 -13.22 11.37
CA ALA A 148 5.05 -11.99 11.99
C ALA A 148 3.51 -12.01 12.15
N PRO A 149 2.96 -12.94 13.00
CA PRO A 149 1.52 -13.18 13.09
C PRO A 149 0.73 -11.94 13.54
N ASP A 150 1.34 -11.10 14.38
CA ASP A 150 0.68 -9.93 14.98
C ASP A 150 1.01 -8.61 14.27
N ILE A 151 1.69 -8.66 13.11
CA ILE A 151 2.09 -7.44 12.40
C ILE A 151 0.87 -6.60 12.03
N PRO A 152 0.84 -5.29 12.35
CA PRO A 152 -0.26 -4.42 11.98
C PRO A 152 -0.44 -4.32 10.46
N LEU A 153 -1.70 -4.35 10.03
CA LEU A 153 -2.12 -4.08 8.66
C LEU A 153 -2.93 -2.79 8.62
N ILE A 154 -2.46 -1.81 7.88
CA ILE A 154 -3.16 -0.54 7.65
C ILE A 154 -3.72 -0.57 6.22
N ILE A 155 -5.03 -0.49 6.10
CA ILE A 155 -5.79 -0.59 4.85
C ILE A 155 -6.29 0.78 4.46
N GLY A 156 -5.86 1.32 3.33
CA GLY A 156 -6.42 2.53 2.74
C GLY A 156 -7.68 2.22 1.94
N GLY A 157 -8.77 2.93 2.23
CA GLY A 157 -10.02 2.87 1.48
C GLY A 157 -9.92 3.54 0.12
N LEU A 158 -10.85 3.20 -0.77
CA LEU A 158 -10.98 3.79 -2.09
C LEU A 158 -11.80 5.09 -2.03
N PRO A 159 -11.42 6.14 -2.78
CA PRO A 159 -12.08 7.44 -2.70
C PRO A 159 -13.43 7.49 -3.42
N ASP A 160 -14.29 8.44 -3.00
CA ASP A 160 -15.67 8.59 -3.47
C ASP A 160 -15.81 9.16 -4.89
N PHE A 161 -14.73 9.62 -5.50
CA PHE A 161 -14.74 10.11 -6.87
C PHE A 161 -14.62 9.00 -7.92
N LEU A 162 -14.28 7.76 -7.53
CA LEU A 162 -14.22 6.62 -8.44
C LEU A 162 -15.59 6.29 -9.05
N GLY A 163 -15.58 5.66 -10.22
CA GLY A 163 -16.80 5.28 -10.95
C GLY A 163 -17.48 6.41 -11.71
N LYS A 164 -16.91 7.63 -11.73
CA LYS A 164 -17.49 8.79 -12.41
C LYS A 164 -16.77 9.12 -13.72
N GLU A 165 -15.54 9.53 -13.65
CA GLU A 165 -14.75 10.04 -14.78
C GLU A 165 -13.29 9.55 -14.70
N GLY A 166 -12.48 9.89 -15.72
CA GLY A 166 -11.05 9.64 -15.73
C GLY A 166 -10.65 8.16 -15.71
N PHE A 167 -9.50 7.88 -15.18
CA PHE A 167 -8.95 6.52 -15.08
C PHE A 167 -9.79 5.60 -14.19
N GLY A 168 -10.46 6.15 -13.18
CA GLY A 168 -11.30 5.41 -12.24
C GLY A 168 -12.75 5.15 -12.70
N LYS A 169 -13.14 5.54 -13.92
CA LYS A 169 -14.54 5.49 -14.41
C LYS A 169 -15.17 4.08 -14.36
N ASN A 170 -14.37 3.04 -14.49
CA ASN A 170 -14.84 1.66 -14.46
C ASN A 170 -14.97 1.09 -13.05
N CYS A 171 -14.48 1.81 -12.02
CA CYS A 171 -14.49 1.37 -10.63
C CYS A 171 -15.86 1.61 -9.98
N THR A 172 -16.94 1.16 -10.64
CA THR A 172 -18.32 1.47 -10.24
C THR A 172 -18.77 0.78 -8.94
N GLU A 173 -18.03 -0.25 -8.52
CA GLU A 173 -18.31 -1.04 -7.32
C GLU A 173 -17.33 -0.72 -6.15
N TYR A 174 -16.58 0.40 -6.22
CA TYR A 174 -15.59 0.77 -5.19
C TYR A 174 -16.19 0.82 -3.77
N ALA A 175 -17.42 1.32 -3.64
CA ALA A 175 -18.10 1.38 -2.35
C ALA A 175 -18.41 -0.02 -1.78
N LEU A 176 -18.58 -1.03 -2.63
CA LEU A 176 -18.76 -2.42 -2.21
C LEU A 176 -17.42 -3.04 -1.81
N VAL A 177 -16.33 -2.70 -2.51
CA VAL A 177 -14.98 -3.09 -2.10
C VAL A 177 -14.63 -2.46 -0.74
N ASN A 178 -14.92 -1.16 -0.53
CA ASN A 178 -14.71 -0.50 0.75
C ASN A 178 -15.44 -1.22 1.90
N LYS A 179 -16.67 -1.66 1.69
CA LYS A 179 -17.41 -2.45 2.70
C LYS A 179 -16.70 -3.76 3.05
N GLU A 180 -16.12 -4.45 2.08
CA GLU A 180 -15.34 -5.66 2.34
C GLU A 180 -14.04 -5.35 3.09
N LEU A 181 -13.37 -4.22 2.80
CA LEU A 181 -12.17 -3.75 3.50
C LEU A 181 -12.48 -3.34 4.95
N GLU A 182 -13.55 -2.57 5.17
CA GLU A 182 -14.02 -2.20 6.50
C GLU A 182 -14.38 -3.43 7.34
N LYS A 183 -15.14 -4.35 6.73
CA LYS A 183 -15.48 -5.63 7.36
C LYS A 183 -14.22 -6.41 7.74
N PHE A 184 -13.25 -6.50 6.82
CA PHE A 184 -11.98 -7.17 7.06
C PHE A 184 -11.26 -6.57 8.28
N ALA A 185 -11.12 -5.24 8.32
CA ALA A 185 -10.47 -4.57 9.43
C ALA A 185 -11.21 -4.72 10.76
N SER A 186 -12.55 -4.88 10.74
CA SER A 186 -13.36 -5.08 11.95
C SER A 186 -13.35 -6.51 12.48
N GLU A 187 -13.08 -7.50 11.63
CA GLU A 187 -13.12 -8.92 11.98
C GLU A 187 -11.74 -9.55 12.20
N GLN A 188 -10.65 -8.90 11.72
CA GLN A 188 -9.30 -9.42 11.83
C GLN A 188 -8.46 -8.64 12.84
N ASP A 189 -7.67 -9.37 13.64
CA ASP A 189 -6.79 -8.77 14.64
C ASP A 189 -5.68 -7.94 13.99
N ASN A 190 -5.32 -6.84 14.65
CA ASN A 190 -4.28 -5.91 14.22
C ASN A 190 -4.49 -5.38 12.78
N CYS A 191 -5.74 -5.15 12.39
CA CYS A 191 -6.13 -4.59 11.11
C CYS A 191 -6.87 -3.26 11.30
N TYR A 192 -6.50 -2.25 10.53
CA TYR A 192 -7.01 -0.88 10.68
C TYR A 192 -7.42 -0.34 9.32
N PHE A 193 -8.64 0.18 9.21
CA PHE A 193 -9.14 0.80 7.99
C PHE A 193 -9.08 2.33 8.09
N VAL A 194 -8.53 2.96 7.06
CA VAL A 194 -8.45 4.43 6.92
C VAL A 194 -9.30 4.82 5.72
N THR A 195 -10.36 5.58 5.97
CA THR A 195 -11.26 6.05 4.90
C THR A 195 -10.59 7.07 3.98
N ALA A 196 -10.92 6.98 2.68
CA ALA A 196 -10.60 8.01 1.68
C ALA A 196 -11.82 8.87 1.30
N SER A 197 -12.90 8.78 2.09
CA SER A 197 -14.11 9.59 1.85
C SER A 197 -13.80 11.07 1.99
N GLY A 198 -14.37 11.86 1.08
CA GLY A 198 -14.17 13.32 1.04
C GLY A 198 -12.89 13.78 0.36
N LEU A 199 -12.01 12.87 -0.08
CA LEU A 199 -10.88 13.23 -0.94
C LEU A 199 -11.35 13.59 -2.35
N THR A 200 -10.61 14.50 -2.99
CA THR A 200 -10.87 14.95 -4.37
C THR A 200 -9.80 14.40 -5.32
N SER A 201 -10.19 14.13 -6.57
CA SER A 201 -9.24 13.81 -7.64
C SER A 201 -8.55 15.05 -8.17
N ASN A 202 -7.46 14.86 -8.92
CA ASN A 202 -6.95 15.87 -9.82
C ASN A 202 -7.98 16.18 -10.94
N PRO A 203 -7.89 17.35 -11.64
CA PRO A 203 -8.85 17.73 -12.68
C PRO A 203 -8.96 16.76 -13.85
N ASP A 204 -7.95 15.95 -14.08
CA ASP A 204 -7.87 14.95 -15.15
C ASP A 204 -8.24 13.49 -14.68
N GLY A 205 -8.65 13.34 -13.44
CA GLY A 205 -9.16 12.09 -12.86
C GLY A 205 -8.15 11.26 -12.11
#